data_4ae278330a081e3316e685bd7f437c91
#
_entry.id   4ae278330a081e3316e685bd7f437c91
#
_cell.length_a   1.000
_cell.length_b   1.000
_cell.length_c   1.000
_cell.angle_alpha   90.00
_cell.angle_beta   90.00
_cell.angle_gamma   90.00
#
_symmetry.space_group_name_H-M   'P 1'
#
loop_
_entity.id
_entity.type
_entity.pdbx_description
1 polymer ?
#
loop_
_entity_poly.entity_id
_entity_poly.type
_entity_poly.pdbx_seq_one_letter_code
_entity_poly.pdbx_strand_id
1 'polypeptide(L)'
;MVLGDDSLDEGSQAVDTAPVNGVGNATSAYNMEMMESIVQRLKPEDRHQIRDMISERGRTSGALAIASILFWWLAIHNGGDTLGDSDLPNSMIGDFTFYRLSLIVPGLTLIATILLTMGREKGQSLPSNAGGVLAVLAAFFVLEPVGRALLMGDIDTDDSLVASGRLAMLAILIHLATKMQVDSILLECVRGSMMSMDIDVVPEQENSMESHADEAPPLV
;
A
#
# COMPACT_ATOMS: atom_id res chain seq x y z
N MET A 1 -52.09 57.48 -29.91
CA MET A 1 -52.11 56.12 -29.34
C MET A 1 -51.27 55.25 -30.23
N VAL A 2 -49.97 55.18 -29.94
CA VAL A 2 -48.98 54.51 -30.77
C VAL A 2 -48.42 53.37 -29.93
N LEU A 3 -48.61 52.17 -30.40
CA LEU A 3 -48.09 50.93 -29.83
C LEU A 3 -46.61 50.82 -30.24
N GLY A 4 -45.72 50.76 -29.24
CA GLY A 4 -44.30 50.46 -29.43
C GLY A 4 -44.07 48.99 -29.71
N ASP A 5 -43.29 48.73 -30.71
CA ASP A 5 -42.82 47.45 -31.16
C ASP A 5 -41.49 47.14 -30.43
N ASP A 6 -41.54 46.28 -29.40
CA ASP A 6 -40.33 45.82 -28.72
C ASP A 6 -39.79 44.56 -29.42
N SER A 7 -38.91 44.77 -30.35
CA SER A 7 -38.09 43.71 -30.94
C SER A 7 -37.08 43.19 -29.91
N LEU A 8 -37.34 42.01 -29.36
CA LEU A 8 -36.38 41.24 -28.54
C LEU A 8 -35.24 40.75 -29.43
N ASP A 9 -34.11 41.37 -29.24
CA ASP A 9 -32.78 40.96 -29.78
C ASP A 9 -32.33 39.70 -29.05
N GLU A 10 -32.58 38.51 -29.63
CA GLU A 10 -32.03 37.24 -29.17
C GLU A 10 -30.52 37.23 -29.47
N GLY A 11 -29.77 37.78 -28.54
CA GLY A 11 -28.31 37.58 -28.47
C GLY A 11 -27.96 36.13 -28.29
N SER A 12 -27.78 35.42 -29.39
CA SER A 12 -27.19 34.06 -29.43
C SER A 12 -25.77 34.11 -28.83
N GLN A 13 -25.67 33.85 -27.53
CA GLN A 13 -24.39 33.53 -26.90
C GLN A 13 -23.91 32.21 -27.48
N ALA A 14 -22.99 32.30 -28.43
CA ALA A 14 -22.17 31.16 -28.82
C ALA A 14 -21.42 30.67 -27.58
N VAL A 15 -21.90 29.56 -26.97
CA VAL A 15 -21.17 28.83 -25.96
C VAL A 15 -19.92 28.29 -26.66
N ASP A 16 -18.82 28.96 -26.39
CA ASP A 16 -17.48 28.55 -26.81
C ASP A 16 -17.18 27.22 -26.08
N THR A 17 -17.54 26.11 -26.72
CA THR A 17 -17.16 24.77 -26.26
C THR A 17 -15.67 24.61 -26.52
N ALA A 18 -14.87 25.06 -25.55
CA ALA A 18 -13.45 24.72 -25.48
C ALA A 18 -13.29 23.18 -25.62
N PRO A 19 -12.35 22.70 -26.43
CA PRO A 19 -12.21 21.26 -26.69
C PRO A 19 -11.83 20.53 -25.40
N VAL A 20 -12.76 19.69 -24.90
CA VAL A 20 -12.60 18.80 -23.72
C VAL A 20 -11.50 17.73 -23.93
N ASN A 21 -10.82 17.73 -25.06
CA ASN A 21 -9.82 16.74 -25.46
C ASN A 21 -8.50 16.77 -24.66
N GLY A 22 -8.22 17.82 -23.88
CA GLY A 22 -6.97 17.91 -23.13
C GLY A 22 -6.94 17.10 -21.84
N VAL A 23 -8.09 16.94 -21.17
CA VAL A 23 -8.17 16.25 -19.87
C VAL A 23 -8.10 14.74 -20.02
N GLY A 24 -8.71 14.19 -21.08
CA GLY A 24 -8.69 12.74 -21.35
C GLY A 24 -7.29 12.22 -21.66
N ASN A 25 -6.50 12.98 -22.43
CA ASN A 25 -5.14 12.58 -22.80
C ASN A 25 -4.17 12.66 -21.62
N ALA A 26 -4.29 13.66 -20.76
CA ALA A 26 -3.44 13.77 -19.57
C ALA A 26 -3.71 12.66 -18.57
N THR A 27 -4.98 12.29 -18.36
CA THR A 27 -5.38 11.18 -17.47
C THR A 27 -4.90 9.83 -18.01
N SER A 28 -4.97 9.63 -19.33
CA SER A 28 -4.48 8.41 -19.99
C SER A 28 -2.96 8.26 -19.87
N ALA A 29 -2.21 9.34 -20.12
CA ALA A 29 -0.74 9.34 -19.99
C ALA A 29 -0.30 9.04 -18.55
N TYR A 30 -0.95 9.68 -17.57
CA TYR A 30 -0.67 9.42 -16.14
C TYR A 30 -0.96 7.98 -15.72
N ASN A 31 -2.06 7.41 -16.21
CA ASN A 31 -2.40 6.01 -15.91
C ASN A 31 -1.38 5.05 -16.55
N MET A 32 -0.88 5.36 -17.73
CA MET A 32 0.14 4.54 -18.41
C MET A 32 1.48 4.58 -17.67
N GLU A 33 1.93 5.75 -17.24
CA GLU A 33 3.16 5.93 -16.45
C GLU A 33 3.06 5.18 -15.11
N MET A 34 1.91 5.24 -14.43
CA MET A 34 1.66 4.49 -13.20
C MET A 34 1.70 2.98 -13.45
N MET A 35 1.09 2.48 -14.53
CA MET A 35 1.13 1.05 -14.88
C MET A 35 2.55 0.57 -15.17
N GLU A 36 3.31 1.36 -15.92
CA GLU A 36 4.70 1.05 -16.24
C GLU A 36 5.56 1.00 -14.97
N SER A 37 5.40 1.94 -14.04
CA SER A 37 6.11 1.94 -12.75
C SER A 37 5.79 0.69 -11.92
N ILE A 38 4.53 0.25 -11.90
CA ILE A 38 4.10 -0.96 -11.19
C ILE A 38 4.71 -2.21 -11.84
N VAL A 39 4.65 -2.32 -13.17
CA VAL A 39 5.23 -3.44 -13.93
C VAL A 39 6.75 -3.50 -13.73
N GLN A 40 7.44 -2.36 -13.82
CA GLN A 40 8.87 -2.28 -13.61
C GLN A 40 9.30 -2.70 -12.19
N ARG A 41 8.49 -2.35 -11.17
CA ARG A 41 8.75 -2.74 -9.78
C ARG A 41 8.50 -4.21 -9.51
N LEU A 42 7.43 -4.76 -10.06
CA LEU A 42 6.97 -6.12 -9.79
C LEU A 42 7.54 -7.15 -10.76
N LYS A 43 8.07 -6.69 -11.90
CA LYS A 43 8.75 -7.46 -12.94
C LYS A 43 8.02 -8.76 -13.32
N PRO A 44 6.74 -8.72 -13.72
CA PRO A 44 6.10 -9.89 -14.27
C PRO A 44 6.77 -10.25 -15.63
N GLU A 45 7.05 -11.52 -15.83
CA GLU A 45 7.69 -12.03 -17.06
C GLU A 45 6.67 -12.25 -18.18
N ASP A 46 5.39 -12.56 -17.81
CA ASP A 46 4.31 -12.86 -18.75
C ASP A 46 2.95 -12.47 -18.14
N ARG A 47 1.94 -12.31 -19.01
CA ARG A 47 0.53 -12.07 -18.62
C ARG A 47 -0.05 -13.15 -17.71
N HIS A 48 0.33 -14.42 -17.92
CA HIS A 48 -0.10 -15.53 -17.07
C HIS A 48 0.48 -15.40 -15.67
N GLN A 49 1.75 -15.02 -15.57
CA GLN A 49 2.42 -14.80 -14.31
C GLN A 49 1.78 -13.68 -13.47
N ILE A 50 1.25 -12.61 -14.10
CA ILE A 50 0.50 -11.57 -13.39
C ILE A 50 -0.66 -12.18 -12.59
N ARG A 51 -1.43 -13.10 -13.19
CA ARG A 51 -2.56 -13.76 -12.54
C ARG A 51 -2.10 -14.63 -11.36
N ASP A 52 -1.02 -15.36 -11.55
CA ASP A 52 -0.45 -16.22 -10.52
C ASP A 52 0.10 -15.38 -9.36
N MET A 53 0.79 -14.28 -9.65
CA MET A 53 1.26 -13.32 -8.65
C MET A 53 0.12 -12.68 -7.85
N ILE A 54 -0.99 -12.30 -8.49
CA ILE A 54 -2.18 -11.78 -7.82
C ILE A 54 -2.71 -12.80 -6.83
N SER A 55 -2.88 -14.05 -7.27
CA SER A 55 -3.39 -15.15 -6.45
C SER A 55 -2.46 -15.48 -5.28
N GLU A 56 -1.16 -15.58 -5.53
CA GLU A 56 -0.15 -15.88 -4.51
C GLU A 56 -0.08 -14.78 -3.46
N ARG A 57 0.01 -13.51 -3.89
CA ARG A 57 0.08 -12.37 -2.97
C ARG A 57 -1.20 -12.20 -2.16
N GLY A 58 -2.36 -12.41 -2.79
CA GLY A 58 -3.65 -12.39 -2.09
C GLY A 58 -3.75 -13.48 -1.02
N ARG A 59 -3.34 -14.72 -1.33
CA ARG A 59 -3.31 -15.82 -0.35
C ARG A 59 -2.32 -15.54 0.78
N THR A 60 -1.13 -15.10 0.46
CA THR A 60 -0.09 -14.77 1.45
C THR A 60 -0.55 -13.64 2.36
N SER A 61 -1.16 -12.59 1.80
CA SER A 61 -1.75 -11.50 2.59
C SER A 61 -2.81 -12.02 3.55
N GLY A 62 -3.74 -12.85 3.06
CA GLY A 62 -4.78 -13.46 3.90
C GLY A 62 -4.21 -14.32 5.03
N ALA A 63 -3.20 -15.14 4.74
CA ALA A 63 -2.54 -15.96 5.73
C ALA A 63 -1.83 -15.12 6.81
N LEU A 64 -1.12 -14.05 6.41
CA LEU A 64 -0.47 -13.12 7.35
C LEU A 64 -1.49 -12.34 8.20
N ALA A 65 -2.62 -11.93 7.62
CA ALA A 65 -3.69 -11.27 8.36
C ALA A 65 -4.30 -12.21 9.42
N ILE A 66 -4.58 -13.47 9.07
CA ILE A 66 -5.04 -14.48 10.04
C ILE A 66 -3.98 -14.72 11.12
N ALA A 67 -2.71 -14.86 10.73
CA ALA A 67 -1.61 -15.03 11.67
C ALA A 67 -1.49 -13.87 12.66
N SER A 68 -1.70 -12.61 12.19
CA SER A 68 -1.68 -11.44 13.07
C SER A 68 -2.82 -11.44 14.08
N ILE A 69 -4.03 -11.84 13.68
CA ILE A 69 -5.20 -11.96 14.56
C ILE A 69 -4.97 -13.06 15.60
N LEU A 70 -4.49 -14.24 15.16
CA LEU A 70 -4.17 -15.34 16.07
C LEU A 70 -3.06 -14.97 17.05
N PHE A 71 -2.02 -14.29 16.57
CA PHE A 71 -0.94 -13.81 17.43
C PHE A 71 -1.45 -12.81 18.47
N TRP A 72 -2.25 -11.81 18.05
CA TRP A 72 -2.85 -10.86 18.98
C TRP A 72 -3.72 -11.58 20.02
N TRP A 73 -4.57 -12.50 19.59
CA TRP A 73 -5.45 -13.23 20.48
C TRP A 73 -4.69 -14.08 21.50
N LEU A 74 -3.65 -14.81 21.06
CA LEU A 74 -2.85 -15.68 21.93
C LEU A 74 -1.90 -14.90 22.84
N ALA A 75 -1.13 -13.98 22.27
CA ALA A 75 -0.02 -13.33 22.96
C ALA A 75 -0.45 -12.09 23.77
N ILE A 76 -1.60 -11.48 23.45
CA ILE A 76 -2.03 -10.24 24.11
C ILE A 76 -3.35 -10.45 24.84
N HIS A 77 -4.39 -10.93 24.15
CA HIS A 77 -5.70 -11.05 24.77
C HIS A 77 -5.73 -12.16 25.83
N ASN A 78 -5.19 -13.35 25.54
CA ASN A 78 -5.17 -14.48 26.49
C ASN A 78 -3.88 -14.55 27.30
N GLY A 79 -2.76 -14.09 26.75
CA GLY A 79 -1.44 -14.17 27.39
C GLY A 79 -1.09 -12.94 28.24
N GLY A 80 -1.87 -11.86 28.18
CA GLY A 80 -1.53 -10.57 28.79
C GLY A 80 -1.27 -10.65 30.29
N ASP A 81 -2.16 -11.33 31.03
CA ASP A 81 -2.02 -11.48 32.48
C ASP A 81 -0.77 -12.28 32.88
N THR A 82 -0.42 -13.31 32.10
CA THR A 82 0.77 -14.15 32.35
C THR A 82 2.08 -13.47 31.94
N LEU A 83 2.00 -12.44 31.09
CA LEU A 83 3.14 -11.68 30.59
C LEU A 83 3.27 -10.29 31.26
N GLY A 84 2.54 -10.07 32.35
CA GLY A 84 2.66 -8.85 33.16
C GLY A 84 2.14 -7.57 32.50
N ASP A 85 1.18 -7.67 31.56
CA ASP A 85 0.66 -6.49 30.84
C ASP A 85 -0.02 -5.48 31.76
N SER A 86 -0.57 -5.92 32.91
CA SER A 86 -1.15 -5.06 33.94
C SER A 86 -0.12 -4.20 34.67
N ASP A 87 1.13 -4.64 34.70
CA ASP A 87 2.21 -3.98 35.42
C ASP A 87 2.95 -2.95 34.53
N LEU A 88 2.66 -2.98 33.22
CA LEU A 88 3.20 -2.01 32.28
C LEU A 88 2.53 -0.65 32.49
N PRO A 89 3.31 0.45 32.65
CA PRO A 89 2.76 1.79 32.74
C PRO A 89 2.11 2.22 31.42
N ASN A 90 1.12 3.11 31.53
CA ASN A 90 0.48 3.67 30.35
C ASN A 90 1.47 4.43 29.47
N SER A 91 1.17 4.50 28.17
CA SER A 91 1.98 5.23 27.18
C SER A 91 2.16 6.70 27.56
N MET A 92 3.34 7.25 27.30
CA MET A 92 3.65 8.68 27.49
C MET A 92 2.81 9.59 26.60
N ILE A 93 2.44 9.11 25.42
CA ILE A 93 1.59 9.85 24.48
C ILE A 93 0.17 9.26 24.52
N GLY A 94 -0.77 10.05 25.07
CA GLY A 94 -2.20 9.71 25.07
C GLY A 94 -2.65 8.77 26.19
N ASP A 95 -1.77 8.43 27.15
CA ASP A 95 -2.12 7.62 28.31
C ASP A 95 -2.81 6.29 27.97
N PHE A 96 -2.32 5.63 26.92
CA PHE A 96 -2.88 4.36 26.43
C PHE A 96 -2.31 3.19 27.23
N THR A 97 -3.20 2.27 27.63
CA THR A 97 -2.79 0.97 28.18
C THR A 97 -2.13 0.13 27.09
N PHE A 98 -1.29 -0.85 27.47
CA PHE A 98 -0.63 -1.76 26.52
C PHE A 98 -1.63 -2.48 25.60
N TYR A 99 -2.78 -2.89 26.14
CA TYR A 99 -3.85 -3.50 25.34
C TYR A 99 -4.37 -2.55 24.25
N ARG A 100 -4.56 -1.27 24.52
CA ARG A 100 -4.95 -0.27 23.52
C ARG A 100 -3.86 -0.04 22.48
N LEU A 101 -2.58 -0.01 22.92
CA LEU A 101 -1.45 0.10 22.01
C LEU A 101 -1.38 -1.07 21.04
N SER A 102 -1.70 -2.28 21.48
CA SER A 102 -1.72 -3.47 20.63
C SER A 102 -2.79 -3.44 19.53
N LEU A 103 -3.75 -2.54 19.60
CA LEU A 103 -4.73 -2.25 18.54
C LEU A 103 -4.34 -1.02 17.72
N ILE A 104 -3.81 0.01 18.37
CA ILE A 104 -3.41 1.27 17.74
C ILE A 104 -2.21 1.05 16.80
N VAL A 105 -1.16 0.34 17.25
CA VAL A 105 0.06 0.13 16.47
C VAL A 105 -0.20 -0.60 15.15
N PRO A 106 -0.91 -1.73 15.11
CA PRO A 106 -1.29 -2.37 13.84
C PRO A 106 -2.15 -1.47 12.95
N GLY A 107 -3.10 -0.73 13.54
CA GLY A 107 -3.94 0.22 12.81
C GLY A 107 -3.14 1.34 12.15
N LEU A 108 -2.21 1.96 12.88
CA LEU A 108 -1.29 2.97 12.35
C LEU A 108 -0.40 2.38 11.24
N THR A 109 0.13 1.17 11.46
CA THR A 109 0.99 0.48 10.50
C THR A 109 0.24 0.15 9.21
N LEU A 110 -1.01 -0.29 9.30
CA LEU A 110 -1.87 -0.57 8.15
C LEU A 110 -2.08 0.71 7.32
N ILE A 111 -2.54 1.79 7.96
CA ILE A 111 -2.80 3.07 7.29
C ILE A 111 -1.50 3.63 6.70
N ALA A 112 -0.41 3.62 7.47
CA ALA A 112 0.90 4.07 7.02
C ALA A 112 1.36 3.31 5.76
N THR A 113 1.22 1.99 5.75
CA THR A 113 1.63 1.14 4.62
C THR A 113 0.81 1.46 3.37
N ILE A 114 -0.50 1.62 3.48
CA ILE A 114 -1.37 1.99 2.36
C ILE A 114 -0.97 3.36 1.81
N LEU A 115 -0.84 4.37 2.68
CA LEU A 115 -0.52 5.74 2.28
C LEU A 115 0.88 5.85 1.64
N LEU A 116 1.88 5.16 2.20
CA LEU A 116 3.24 5.13 1.65
C LEU A 116 3.26 4.46 0.28
N THR A 117 2.60 3.31 0.14
CA THR A 117 2.59 2.57 -1.12
C THR A 117 1.82 3.34 -2.18
N MET A 118 0.57 3.75 -1.90
CA MET A 118 -0.25 4.49 -2.87
C MET A 118 0.30 5.89 -3.17
N GLY A 119 0.86 6.57 -2.18
CA GLY A 119 1.48 7.89 -2.36
C GLY A 119 2.70 7.81 -3.29
N ARG A 120 3.52 6.77 -3.13
CA ARG A 120 4.69 6.52 -3.98
C ARG A 120 4.30 6.19 -5.42
N GLU A 121 3.35 5.27 -5.62
CA GLU A 121 2.88 4.88 -6.95
C GLU A 121 2.21 6.03 -7.71
N LYS A 122 1.48 6.88 -6.99
CA LYS A 122 0.82 8.04 -7.58
C LYS A 122 1.69 9.30 -7.65
N GLY A 123 2.96 9.24 -7.24
CA GLY A 123 3.83 10.42 -7.17
C GLY A 123 3.32 11.54 -6.25
N GLN A 124 2.39 11.23 -5.34
CA GLN A 124 1.76 12.20 -4.46
C GLN A 124 2.55 12.34 -3.16
N SER A 125 3.12 13.52 -2.92
CA SER A 125 3.93 13.80 -1.73
C SER A 125 3.11 13.81 -0.43
N LEU A 126 1.88 14.33 -0.46
CA LEU A 126 1.03 14.44 0.74
C LEU A 126 0.70 13.08 1.38
N PRO A 127 0.13 12.07 0.66
CA PRO A 127 -0.12 10.76 1.25
C PRO A 127 1.18 10.08 1.69
N SER A 128 2.26 10.21 0.90
CA SER A 128 3.56 9.62 1.26
C SER A 128 4.11 10.21 2.55
N ASN A 129 4.07 11.53 2.73
CA ASN A 129 4.54 12.19 3.96
C ASN A 129 3.64 11.83 5.15
N ALA A 130 2.32 11.84 4.98
CA ALA A 130 1.39 11.42 6.03
C ALA A 130 1.63 9.97 6.46
N GLY A 131 1.82 9.07 5.50
CA GLY A 131 2.19 7.68 5.76
C GLY A 131 3.52 7.55 6.52
N GLY A 132 4.52 8.36 6.16
CA GLY A 132 5.79 8.43 6.87
C GLY A 132 5.64 8.86 8.34
N VAL A 133 4.85 9.89 8.61
CA VAL A 133 4.57 10.34 10.00
C VAL A 133 3.88 9.25 10.81
N LEU A 134 2.87 8.57 10.23
CA LEU A 134 2.18 7.47 10.92
C LEU A 134 3.10 6.27 11.17
N ALA A 135 4.01 5.96 10.24
CA ALA A 135 5.00 4.91 10.43
C ALA A 135 5.98 5.23 11.58
N VAL A 136 6.44 6.48 11.65
CA VAL A 136 7.30 6.95 12.77
C VAL A 136 6.54 6.89 14.10
N LEU A 137 5.28 7.30 14.13
CA LEU A 137 4.45 7.21 15.33
C LEU A 137 4.23 5.75 15.78
N ALA A 138 3.97 4.85 14.85
CA ALA A 138 3.86 3.42 15.15
C ALA A 138 5.18 2.87 15.71
N ALA A 139 6.32 3.21 15.10
CA ALA A 139 7.64 2.83 15.59
C ALA A 139 7.94 3.39 16.99
N PHE A 140 7.52 4.64 17.27
CA PHE A 140 7.63 5.22 18.58
C PHE A 140 6.90 4.37 19.65
N PHE A 141 5.63 4.02 19.42
CA PHE A 141 4.88 3.18 20.36
C PHE A 141 5.47 1.76 20.51
N VAL A 142 6.06 1.20 19.47
CA VAL A 142 6.76 -0.09 19.55
C VAL A 142 7.99 0.00 20.45
N LEU A 143 8.76 1.07 20.34
CA LEU A 143 10.03 1.25 21.07
C LEU A 143 9.85 1.87 22.44
N GLU A 144 8.70 2.45 22.74
CA GLU A 144 8.43 3.17 24.00
C GLU A 144 8.71 2.32 25.25
N PRO A 145 8.25 1.04 25.37
CA PRO A 145 8.52 0.25 26.58
C PRO A 145 10.03 0.08 26.83
N VAL A 146 10.82 -0.23 25.80
CA VAL A 146 12.28 -0.35 25.94
C VAL A 146 12.93 1.00 26.25
N GLY A 147 12.46 2.08 25.61
CA GLY A 147 12.95 3.43 25.88
C GLY A 147 12.72 3.83 27.33
N ARG A 148 11.56 3.50 27.91
CA ARG A 148 11.25 3.78 29.33
C ARG A 148 12.12 2.95 30.28
N ALA A 149 12.29 1.66 30.02
CA ALA A 149 13.17 0.82 30.82
C ALA A 149 14.61 1.37 30.88
N LEU A 150 15.14 1.79 29.73
CA LEU A 150 16.50 2.28 29.63
C LEU A 150 16.72 3.69 30.18
N LEU A 151 15.72 4.58 30.03
CA LEU A 151 15.88 6.01 30.37
C LEU A 151 15.30 6.37 31.74
N MET A 152 14.23 5.71 32.15
CA MET A 152 13.50 6.03 33.37
C MET A 152 13.66 4.95 34.45
N GLY A 153 13.92 3.71 34.06
CA GLY A 153 14.05 2.58 34.97
C GLY A 153 12.75 2.21 35.69
N ASP A 154 11.60 2.58 35.11
CA ASP A 154 10.27 2.38 35.69
C ASP A 154 9.63 1.04 35.26
N ILE A 155 10.29 0.30 34.39
CA ILE A 155 9.89 -1.03 33.92
C ILE A 155 11.10 -1.96 33.95
N ASP A 156 10.88 -3.23 34.25
CA ASP A 156 11.92 -4.24 34.10
C ASP A 156 12.32 -4.37 32.61
N THR A 157 13.62 -4.58 32.37
CA THR A 157 14.17 -4.67 31.01
C THR A 157 13.61 -5.87 30.26
N ASP A 158 13.42 -7.01 30.94
CA ASP A 158 12.90 -8.22 30.32
C ASP A 158 11.42 -8.03 29.91
N ASP A 159 10.60 -7.45 30.75
CA ASP A 159 9.19 -7.16 30.48
C ASP A 159 9.05 -6.15 29.34
N SER A 160 9.91 -5.13 29.31
CA SER A 160 9.92 -4.12 28.26
C SER A 160 10.30 -4.69 26.90
N LEU A 161 11.27 -5.59 26.85
CA LEU A 161 11.66 -6.29 25.61
C LEU A 161 10.56 -7.20 25.09
N VAL A 162 9.90 -7.94 25.98
CA VAL A 162 8.75 -8.80 25.62
C VAL A 162 7.59 -7.95 25.10
N ALA A 163 7.25 -6.85 25.76
CA ALA A 163 6.20 -5.93 25.34
C ALA A 163 6.49 -5.32 23.95
N SER A 164 7.67 -4.74 23.77
CA SER A 164 8.10 -4.16 22.50
C SER A 164 8.16 -5.21 21.39
N GLY A 165 8.67 -6.42 21.69
CA GLY A 165 8.73 -7.53 20.75
C GLY A 165 7.36 -7.96 20.24
N ARG A 166 6.35 -8.02 21.12
CA ARG A 166 4.96 -8.34 20.75
C ARG A 166 4.35 -7.25 19.86
N LEU A 167 4.54 -5.96 20.17
CA LEU A 167 4.08 -4.87 19.33
C LEU A 167 4.80 -4.85 17.98
N ALA A 168 6.12 -5.09 17.96
CA ALA A 168 6.90 -5.19 16.74
C ALA A 168 6.41 -6.32 15.84
N MET A 169 6.17 -7.52 16.41
CA MET A 169 5.65 -8.66 15.66
C MET A 169 4.31 -8.36 15.00
N LEU A 170 3.39 -7.74 15.75
CA LEU A 170 2.10 -7.31 15.18
C LEU A 170 2.28 -6.30 14.05
N ALA A 171 3.13 -5.28 14.25
CA ALA A 171 3.40 -4.27 13.24
C ALA A 171 3.99 -4.92 11.96
N ILE A 172 4.94 -5.83 12.10
CA ILE A 172 5.57 -6.54 10.96
C ILE A 172 4.54 -7.40 10.22
N LEU A 173 3.74 -8.20 10.93
CA LEU A 173 2.74 -9.05 10.31
C LEU A 173 1.70 -8.24 9.53
N ILE A 174 1.20 -7.16 10.12
CA ILE A 174 0.25 -6.26 9.47
C ILE A 174 0.90 -5.51 8.31
N HIS A 175 2.14 -5.03 8.46
CA HIS A 175 2.86 -4.38 7.37
C HIS A 175 3.00 -5.30 6.15
N LEU A 176 3.46 -6.55 6.37
CA LEU A 176 3.64 -7.52 5.30
C LEU A 176 2.30 -7.91 4.66
N ALA A 177 1.27 -8.19 5.48
CA ALA A 177 -0.07 -8.49 4.98
C ALA A 177 -0.61 -7.36 4.12
N THR A 178 -0.55 -6.12 4.61
CA THR A 178 -1.05 -4.94 3.91
C THR A 178 -0.28 -4.68 2.61
N LYS A 179 1.05 -4.80 2.64
CA LYS A 179 1.89 -4.63 1.44
C LYS A 179 1.53 -5.64 0.37
N MET A 180 1.43 -6.94 0.71
CA MET A 180 1.04 -7.98 -0.24
C MET A 180 -0.37 -7.75 -0.79
N GLN A 181 -1.31 -7.29 0.04
CA GLN A 181 -2.66 -6.96 -0.39
C GLN A 181 -2.70 -5.79 -1.37
N VAL A 182 -1.98 -4.71 -1.07
CA VAL A 182 -1.91 -3.53 -1.95
C VAL A 182 -1.25 -3.90 -3.28
N ASP A 183 -0.15 -4.67 -3.25
CA ASP A 183 0.51 -5.14 -4.47
C ASP A 183 -0.42 -6.01 -5.33
N SER A 184 -1.23 -6.89 -4.71
CA SER A 184 -2.23 -7.70 -5.41
C SER A 184 -3.30 -6.84 -6.08
N ILE A 185 -3.82 -5.80 -5.38
CA ILE A 185 -4.81 -4.87 -5.91
C ILE A 185 -4.23 -4.04 -7.08
N LEU A 186 -2.98 -3.58 -6.94
CA LEU A 186 -2.31 -2.83 -8.00
C LEU A 186 -2.11 -3.68 -9.26
N LEU A 187 -1.70 -4.95 -9.11
CA LEU A 187 -1.58 -5.88 -10.24
C LEU A 187 -2.93 -6.15 -10.91
N GLU A 188 -4.01 -6.29 -10.13
CA GLU A 188 -5.36 -6.45 -10.69
C GLU A 188 -5.79 -5.20 -11.45
N CYS A 189 -5.46 -4.01 -10.97
CA CYS A 189 -5.71 -2.75 -11.67
C CYS A 189 -4.94 -2.70 -13.01
N VAL A 190 -3.66 -3.07 -13.03
CA VAL A 190 -2.84 -3.16 -14.25
C VAL A 190 -3.48 -4.14 -15.24
N ARG A 191 -3.83 -5.35 -14.76
CA ARG A 191 -4.48 -6.38 -15.60
C ARG A 191 -5.79 -5.88 -16.21
N GLY A 192 -6.63 -5.23 -15.41
CA GLY A 192 -7.91 -4.66 -15.87
C GLY A 192 -7.69 -3.57 -16.92
N SER A 193 -6.69 -2.72 -16.74
CA SER A 193 -6.36 -1.66 -17.67
C SER A 193 -5.80 -2.21 -19.00
N MET A 194 -4.92 -3.22 -18.95
CA MET A 194 -4.40 -3.91 -20.16
C MET A 194 -5.52 -4.52 -20.97
N MET A 195 -6.51 -5.15 -20.31
CA MET A 195 -7.66 -5.73 -21.00
C MET A 195 -8.58 -4.67 -21.61
N SER A 196 -8.76 -3.53 -20.96
CA SER A 196 -9.66 -2.47 -21.43
C SER A 196 -9.09 -1.64 -22.57
N MET A 197 -7.76 -1.48 -22.62
CA MET A 197 -7.06 -0.68 -23.62
C MET A 197 -6.46 -1.49 -24.76
N ASP A 198 -6.53 -2.83 -24.69
CA ASP A 198 -5.85 -3.78 -25.61
C ASP A 198 -4.35 -3.47 -25.78
N ILE A 199 -3.70 -3.06 -24.69
CA ILE A 199 -2.27 -2.71 -24.67
C ILE A 199 -1.52 -3.78 -23.88
N ASP A 200 -0.37 -4.21 -24.38
CA ASP A 200 0.57 -5.04 -23.65
C ASP A 200 1.69 -4.17 -23.07
N VAL A 201 1.73 -4.07 -21.74
CA VAL A 201 2.76 -3.30 -21.02
C VAL A 201 3.89 -4.24 -20.54
N VAL A 202 3.70 -5.55 -20.67
CA VAL A 202 4.73 -6.54 -20.30
C VAL A 202 5.70 -6.65 -21.47
N PRO A 203 7.01 -6.44 -21.29
CA PRO A 203 7.98 -6.60 -22.35
C PRO A 203 7.94 -8.05 -22.85
N GLU A 204 7.71 -8.25 -24.15
CA GLU A 204 7.91 -9.55 -24.77
C GLU A 204 9.37 -9.95 -24.51
N GLN A 205 9.57 -11.07 -23.83
CA GLN A 205 10.87 -11.72 -23.86
C GLN A 205 11.13 -12.14 -25.31
N GLU A 206 11.94 -11.37 -26.01
CA GLU A 206 12.52 -11.77 -27.26
C GLU A 206 13.08 -13.19 -27.05
N ASN A 207 12.45 -14.16 -27.68
CA ASN A 207 12.88 -15.56 -27.66
C ASN A 207 14.33 -15.63 -28.15
N SER A 208 15.28 -15.45 -27.22
CA SER A 208 16.70 -15.65 -27.47
C SER A 208 17.07 -17.14 -27.79
N MET A 209 16.07 -17.99 -27.96
CA MET A 209 16.24 -19.39 -28.34
C MET A 209 16.28 -19.68 -29.85
N GLU A 210 15.92 -18.73 -30.72
CA GLU A 210 15.96 -18.96 -32.16
C GLU A 210 17.31 -18.70 -32.83
N SER A 211 18.28 -18.10 -32.14
CA SER A 211 19.56 -17.73 -32.72
C SER A 211 20.64 -18.83 -32.75
N HIS A 212 20.38 -20.01 -32.18
CA HIS A 212 21.39 -21.10 -32.14
C HIS A 212 21.09 -22.34 -33.00
N ALA A 213 20.03 -22.29 -33.80
CA ALA A 213 19.66 -23.45 -34.65
C ALA A 213 20.32 -23.46 -36.04
N ASP A 214 20.97 -22.37 -36.47
CA ASP A 214 21.50 -22.27 -37.86
C ASP A 214 23.01 -22.37 -38.01
N GLU A 215 23.77 -22.66 -36.95
CA GLU A 215 25.21 -23.01 -37.10
C GLU A 215 25.45 -24.52 -36.96
N ALA A 216 24.92 -25.30 -37.91
CA ALA A 216 25.45 -26.64 -38.13
C ALA A 216 26.80 -26.51 -38.86
N PRO A 217 27.93 -27.05 -38.34
CA PRO A 217 29.21 -27.01 -39.03
C PRO A 217 29.13 -27.86 -40.31
N PRO A 218 29.74 -27.41 -41.42
CA PRO A 218 29.76 -28.18 -42.68
C PRO A 218 30.51 -29.50 -42.45
N LEU A 219 29.84 -30.60 -42.79
CA LEU A 219 30.45 -31.92 -42.81
C LEU A 219 31.55 -31.92 -43.88
N VAL A 220 32.81 -32.10 -43.47
CA VAL A 220 33.95 -32.41 -44.32
C VAL A 220 34.17 -33.93 -44.31
#